data_4dedcc2bd1426ee6bc97bb6e028b285a
#
_entry.id   4dedcc2bd1426ee6bc97bb6e028b285a
#
_cell.length_a   1.000
_cell.length_b   1.000
_cell.length_c   1.000
_cell.angle_alpha   90.00
_cell.angle_beta   90.00
_cell.angle_gamma   90.00
#
_symmetry.space_group_name_H-M   'P 1'
#
loop_
_entity.id
_entity.type
_entity.pdbx_description
1 polymer ?
#
loop_
_entity_poly.entity_id
_entity_poly.type
_entity_poly.pdbx_seq_one_letter_code
_entity_poly.pdbx_strand_id
1 'polypeptide(L)'
;MVHLAKTYNMSAIGLTDHGVLYGAIQFYKTCKDEGIKPIIGLEAYVAHRSRLDKQPGIDNKRYHLTLLAKNNTGYHNLIRLVSLSHLEGYYYKPRIDRELLNK
;
A
#
# COMPACT_ATOMS: atom_id res chain seq x y z
N MET A 1 13.27 11.18 7.24
CA MET A 1 12.30 10.40 8.04
C MET A 1 12.98 9.30 8.85
N VAL A 2 13.69 8.38 8.21
CA VAL A 2 14.41 7.30 8.91
C VAL A 2 15.45 7.85 9.88
N HIS A 3 16.19 8.87 9.48
CA HIS A 3 17.18 9.51 10.33
C HIS A 3 16.57 10.10 11.60
N LEU A 4 15.39 10.73 11.51
CA LEU A 4 14.68 11.24 12.66
C LEU A 4 14.21 10.11 13.58
N ALA A 5 13.76 9.00 13.03
CA ALA A 5 13.36 7.85 13.81
C ALA A 5 14.54 7.32 14.65
N LYS A 6 15.73 7.24 14.06
CA LYS A 6 16.93 6.84 14.76
C LYS A 6 17.29 7.85 15.88
N THR A 7 17.20 9.14 15.57
CA THR A 7 17.49 10.21 16.54
C THR A 7 16.58 10.12 17.77
N TYR A 8 15.30 9.73 17.58
CA TYR A 8 14.35 9.58 18.68
C TYR A 8 14.32 8.16 19.27
N ASN A 9 15.30 7.31 18.94
CA ASN A 9 15.42 5.94 19.45
C ASN A 9 14.22 5.05 19.13
N MET A 10 13.61 5.26 17.98
CA MET A 10 12.53 4.39 17.52
C MET A 10 13.10 3.07 17.00
N SER A 11 12.51 1.93 17.37
CA SER A 11 12.96 0.61 16.94
C SER A 11 12.41 0.23 15.56
N ALA A 12 11.33 0.84 15.14
CA ALA A 12 10.66 0.56 13.86
C ALA A 12 9.99 1.80 13.32
N ILE A 13 9.78 1.83 12.00
CA ILE A 13 9.05 2.89 11.33
C ILE A 13 8.30 2.32 10.13
N GLY A 14 7.13 2.87 9.83
CA GLY A 14 6.29 2.43 8.73
C GLY A 14 6.29 3.40 7.57
N LEU A 15 6.11 2.88 6.36
CA LEU A 15 5.87 3.67 5.16
C LEU A 15 4.63 3.12 4.46
N THR A 16 3.65 3.99 4.23
CA THR A 16 2.41 3.65 3.52
C THR A 16 2.16 4.66 2.43
N ASP A 17 2.61 4.36 1.21
CA ASP A 17 2.33 5.20 0.05
C ASP A 17 0.88 5.02 -0.42
N HIS A 18 0.32 6.05 -1.03
CA HIS A 18 -1.07 6.04 -1.53
C HIS A 18 -1.15 5.28 -2.85
N GLY A 19 -1.81 4.12 -2.83
CA GLY A 19 -2.11 3.32 -4.02
C GLY A 19 -0.92 2.64 -4.69
N VAL A 20 0.30 2.83 -4.19
CA VAL A 20 1.54 2.35 -4.82
C VAL A 20 2.55 1.93 -3.76
N LEU A 21 3.63 1.25 -4.20
CA LEU A 21 4.73 0.83 -3.34
C LEU A 21 6.07 1.40 -3.83
N TYR A 22 6.06 2.59 -4.46
CA TYR A 22 7.24 3.14 -5.11
C TYR A 22 8.42 3.38 -4.17
N GLY A 23 8.17 3.80 -2.94
CA GLY A 23 9.22 4.08 -1.98
C GLY A 23 9.70 2.87 -1.17
N ALA A 24 9.08 1.69 -1.37
CA ALA A 24 9.28 0.55 -0.47
C ALA A 24 10.73 0.03 -0.44
N ILE A 25 11.35 -0.16 -1.61
CA ILE A 25 12.70 -0.73 -1.67
C ILE A 25 13.74 0.23 -1.08
N GLN A 26 13.67 1.50 -1.44
CA GLN A 26 14.59 2.51 -0.91
C GLN A 26 14.42 2.66 0.60
N PHE A 27 13.18 2.70 1.06
CA PHE A 27 12.85 2.77 2.48
C PHE A 27 13.40 1.57 3.25
N TYR A 28 13.19 0.36 2.71
CA TYR A 28 13.69 -0.88 3.31
C TYR A 28 15.21 -0.84 3.47
N LYS A 29 15.93 -0.48 2.40
CA LYS A 29 17.40 -0.40 2.43
C LYS A 29 17.89 0.64 3.44
N THR A 30 17.28 1.83 3.44
CA THR A 30 17.65 2.89 4.38
C THR A 30 17.44 2.47 5.82
N CYS A 31 16.31 1.83 6.12
CA CYS A 31 16.04 1.34 7.47
C CYS A 31 17.05 0.27 7.91
N LYS A 32 17.39 -0.65 7.04
CA LYS A 32 18.38 -1.70 7.35
C LYS A 32 19.75 -1.10 7.63
N ASP A 33 20.17 -0.11 6.84
CA ASP A 33 21.45 0.57 7.03
C ASP A 33 21.51 1.31 8.38
N GLU A 34 20.38 1.84 8.84
CA GLU A 34 20.29 2.58 10.10
C GLU A 34 19.93 1.69 11.29
N GLY A 35 19.72 0.39 11.09
CA GLY A 35 19.38 -0.54 12.16
C GLY A 35 17.94 -0.40 12.67
N ILE A 36 17.04 0.13 11.87
CA ILE A 36 15.63 0.32 12.21
C ILE A 36 14.79 -0.69 11.45
N LYS A 37 13.78 -1.28 12.12
CA LYS A 37 12.89 -2.24 11.47
C LYS A 37 11.95 -1.52 10.51
N PRO A 38 11.99 -1.86 9.20
CA PRO A 38 11.05 -1.28 8.23
C PRO A 38 9.71 -2.01 8.29
N ILE A 39 8.62 -1.24 8.31
CA ILE A 39 7.28 -1.77 8.18
C ILE A 39 6.73 -1.26 6.86
N ILE A 40 6.57 -2.16 5.88
CA ILE A 40 6.09 -1.81 4.55
C ILE A 40 4.57 -1.94 4.54
N GLY A 41 3.92 -0.93 4.01
CA GLY A 41 2.49 -0.91 3.91
C GLY A 41 2.00 -0.18 2.68
N LEU A 42 0.68 -0.10 2.56
CA LEU A 42 -0.02 0.52 1.45
C LEU A 42 -1.27 1.20 1.99
N GLU A 43 -1.50 2.44 1.60
CA GLU A 43 -2.81 3.06 1.81
C GLU A 43 -3.61 2.83 0.53
N ALA A 44 -4.42 1.78 0.53
CA ALA A 44 -5.14 1.33 -0.66
C ALA A 44 -6.39 2.17 -0.89
N TYR A 45 -6.73 2.39 -2.16
CA TYR A 45 -8.03 2.93 -2.54
C TYR A 45 -8.98 1.76 -2.76
N VAL A 46 -10.13 1.80 -2.10
CA VAL A 46 -11.14 0.73 -2.19
C VAL A 46 -12.31 1.24 -3.03
N ALA A 47 -12.69 0.46 -4.06
CA ALA A 47 -13.79 0.81 -4.93
C ALA A 47 -15.11 0.81 -4.17
N HIS A 48 -16.02 1.70 -4.56
CA HIS A 48 -17.35 1.80 -3.94
C HIS A 48 -18.16 0.52 -4.13
N ARG A 49 -18.08 -0.09 -5.31
CA ARG A 49 -18.75 -1.35 -5.64
C ARG A 49 -17.71 -2.42 -5.97
N SER A 50 -17.42 -2.62 -7.24
CA SER A 50 -16.37 -3.52 -7.70
C SER A 50 -15.27 -2.70 -8.39
N ARG A 51 -14.03 -3.21 -8.35
CA ARG A 51 -12.93 -2.57 -9.07
C ARG A 51 -13.17 -2.53 -10.58
N LEU A 52 -14.04 -3.40 -11.07
CA LEU A 52 -14.39 -3.47 -12.49
C LEU A 52 -15.49 -2.49 -12.90
N ASP A 53 -16.21 -1.92 -11.92
CA ASP A 53 -17.26 -0.94 -12.19
C ASP A 53 -16.64 0.44 -12.39
N LYS A 54 -17.00 1.10 -13.50
CA LYS A 54 -16.40 2.38 -13.89
C LYS A 54 -17.46 3.34 -14.44
N GLN A 55 -18.50 3.58 -13.63
CA GLN A 55 -19.61 4.46 -14.01
C GLN A 55 -19.42 5.85 -13.44
N PRO A 56 -19.39 6.91 -14.28
CA PRO A 56 -19.25 8.29 -13.80
C PRO A 56 -20.34 8.67 -12.80
N GLY A 57 -19.96 9.41 -11.76
CA GLY A 57 -20.88 9.86 -10.73
C GLY A 57 -21.19 8.83 -9.65
N ILE A 58 -20.88 7.55 -9.88
CA ILE A 58 -21.08 6.47 -8.92
C ILE A 58 -19.75 5.88 -8.49
N ASP A 59 -18.93 5.47 -9.45
CA ASP A 59 -17.69 4.73 -9.17
C ASP A 59 -16.46 5.62 -8.97
N ASN A 60 -16.62 6.93 -9.01
CA ASN A 60 -15.57 7.85 -8.63
C ASN A 60 -15.41 7.98 -7.11
N LYS A 61 -16.33 7.45 -6.33
CA LYS A 61 -16.18 7.35 -4.87
C LYS A 61 -15.18 6.27 -4.51
N ARG A 62 -14.28 6.58 -3.59
CA ARG A 62 -13.25 5.67 -3.12
C ARG A 62 -13.15 5.77 -1.61
N TYR A 63 -12.79 4.65 -1.00
CA TYR A 63 -12.48 4.59 0.42
C TYR A 63 -10.99 4.30 0.58
N HIS A 64 -10.45 4.58 1.74
CA HIS A 64 -9.05 4.30 2.06
C HIS A 64 -8.97 3.16 3.08
N LEU A 65 -7.99 2.28 2.87
CA LEU A 65 -7.70 1.20 3.79
C LEU A 65 -6.19 1.07 3.91
N THR A 66 -5.67 1.14 5.13
CA THR A 66 -4.25 0.94 5.38
C THR A 66 -3.96 -0.55 5.56
N LEU A 67 -3.03 -1.07 4.78
CA LEU A 67 -2.59 -2.46 4.82
C LEU A 67 -1.10 -2.50 5.14
N LEU A 68 -0.71 -3.32 6.10
CA LEU A 68 0.70 -3.48 6.50
C LEU A 68 1.17 -4.89 6.21
N ALA A 69 2.37 -5.04 5.67
CA ALA A 69 2.97 -6.34 5.41
C ALA A 69 3.53 -6.90 6.72
N LYS A 70 3.03 -8.06 7.13
CA LYS A 70 3.50 -8.73 8.34
C LYS A 70 4.83 -9.46 8.10
N ASN A 71 5.03 -9.96 6.89
CA ASN A 71 6.19 -10.77 6.49
C ASN A 71 6.37 -10.70 4.97
N ASN A 72 7.30 -11.48 4.43
CA ASN A 72 7.55 -11.51 2.99
C ASN A 72 6.33 -11.96 2.19
N THR A 73 5.54 -12.89 2.68
CA THR A 73 4.30 -13.31 2.02
C THR A 73 3.33 -12.14 1.94
N GLY A 74 3.17 -11.39 3.03
CA GLY A 74 2.34 -10.17 3.03
C GLY A 74 2.84 -9.14 2.05
N TYR A 75 4.14 -8.94 1.94
CA TYR A 75 4.72 -8.00 0.99
C TYR A 75 4.42 -8.40 -0.45
N HIS A 76 4.58 -9.68 -0.79
CA HIS A 76 4.24 -10.19 -2.12
C HIS A 76 2.74 -10.03 -2.41
N ASN A 77 1.90 -10.23 -1.41
CA ASN A 77 0.46 -10.00 -1.56
C ASN A 77 0.13 -8.53 -1.82
N LEU A 78 0.84 -7.60 -1.17
CA LEU A 78 0.67 -6.17 -1.45
C LEU A 78 1.09 -5.82 -2.88
N ILE A 79 2.21 -6.38 -3.37
CA ILE A 79 2.63 -6.18 -4.75
C ILE A 79 1.55 -6.65 -5.71
N ARG A 80 0.96 -7.82 -5.46
CA ARG A 80 -0.11 -8.36 -6.29
C ARG A 80 -1.35 -7.46 -6.27
N LEU A 81 -1.75 -6.98 -5.09
CA LEU A 81 -2.89 -6.06 -4.97
C LEU A 81 -2.64 -4.76 -5.75
N VAL A 82 -1.46 -4.18 -5.62
CA VAL A 82 -1.11 -2.96 -6.35
C VAL A 82 -1.15 -3.20 -7.85
N SER A 83 -0.57 -4.31 -8.31
CA SER A 83 -0.57 -4.66 -9.74
C SER A 83 -1.98 -4.80 -10.28
N LEU A 84 -2.86 -5.54 -9.59
CA LEU A 84 -4.23 -5.74 -10.02
C LEU A 84 -5.05 -4.44 -9.95
N SER A 85 -4.77 -3.58 -8.97
CA SER A 85 -5.45 -2.29 -8.86
C SER A 85 -5.16 -1.39 -10.06
N HIS A 86 -3.94 -1.46 -10.60
CA HIS A 86 -3.58 -0.71 -11.82
C HIS A 86 -4.12 -1.36 -13.10
N LEU A 87 -4.05 -2.70 -13.18
CA LEU A 87 -4.43 -3.42 -14.39
C LEU A 87 -5.95 -3.53 -14.57
N GLU A 88 -6.70 -3.71 -13.49
CA GLU A 88 -8.14 -3.98 -13.54
C GLU A 88 -8.98 -2.90 -12.87
N GLY A 89 -8.48 -2.27 -11.82
CA GLY A 89 -9.26 -1.37 -10.97
C GLY A 89 -9.06 0.10 -11.22
N TYR A 90 -8.25 0.49 -12.19
CA TYR A 90 -7.92 1.89 -12.41
C TYR A 90 -9.12 2.67 -12.96
N TYR A 91 -9.59 3.63 -12.16
CA TYR A 91 -10.62 4.59 -12.53
C TYR A 91 -10.36 5.86 -11.74
N TYR A 92 -9.72 6.84 -12.36
CA TYR A 92 -9.09 8.02 -11.75
C TYR A 92 -7.93 7.67 -10.81
N LYS A 93 -8.04 6.58 -10.04
CA LYS A 93 -7.02 6.04 -9.14
C LYS A 93 -6.99 4.52 -9.23
N PRO A 94 -5.86 3.86 -8.92
CA PRO A 94 -5.82 2.40 -8.82
C PRO A 94 -6.64 1.95 -7.61
N ARG A 95 -7.62 1.06 -7.83
CA ARG A 95 -8.56 0.63 -6.80
C ARG A 95 -8.53 -0.87 -6.60
N ILE A 96 -8.68 -1.31 -5.36
CA ILE A 96 -8.96 -2.70 -5.02
C ILE A 96 -10.42 -2.81 -4.61
N ASP A 97 -10.88 -4.02 -4.36
CA ASP A 97 -12.22 -4.29 -3.85
C ASP A 97 -12.19 -5.47 -2.87
N ARG A 98 -13.36 -5.79 -2.30
CA ARG A 98 -13.47 -6.87 -1.32
C ARG A 98 -13.10 -8.23 -1.91
N GLU A 99 -13.38 -8.46 -3.18
CA GLU A 99 -13.03 -9.71 -3.85
C GLU A 99 -11.52 -9.95 -3.82
N LEU A 100 -10.73 -8.92 -4.16
CA LEU A 100 -9.27 -9.02 -4.11
C LEU A 100 -8.75 -9.22 -2.69
N LEU A 101 -9.36 -8.57 -1.69
CA LEU A 101 -8.94 -8.70 -0.30
C LEU A 101 -9.17 -10.10 0.24
N ASN A 102 -10.14 -10.84 -0.29
CA ASN A 102 -10.50 -12.17 0.16
C ASN A 102 -9.74 -13.30 -0.54
N LYS A 103 -8.83 -12.96 -1.45
CA LYS A 103 -8.04 -13.96 -2.18
C LYS A 103 -6.67 -14.23 -1.55
#